data_cbe7f17f528fb790766fe618f76f43ab
#
_entry.id   cbe7f17f528fb790766fe618f76f43ab
#
_cell.length_a   1.000
_cell.length_b   1.000
_cell.length_c   1.000
_cell.angle_alpha   90.00
_cell.angle_beta   90.00
_cell.angle_gamma   90.00
#
_symmetry.space_group_name_H-M   'P 1'
#
loop_
_entity.id
_entity.type
_entity.pdbx_description
1 polymer ?
#
loop_
_entity_poly.entity_id
_entity_poly.type
_entity_poly.pdbx_seq_one_letter_code
_entity_poly.pdbx_strand_id
1 'polypeptide(L)'
;MSSTSQKLLLALDYGGTKHTAALLVPGERAWLAHGRVFSPPGADANYDQAAMLGLARGLLAQNPGRLVAIGVSFGGPVDATRGLVRLSHHVPGWEETPLAERLRAELGAPVAVDNDANVAALGEWTFGAGRGCASLLYVTVSTGIGGGWVLGGRIWSGAD
;
A
#
# COMPACT_ATOMS: atom_id res chain seq x y z
N MET A 1 -19.69 -28.47 -10.32
CA MET A 1 -18.25 -28.13 -10.31
C MET A 1 -18.14 -26.74 -9.71
N SER A 2 -17.64 -26.63 -8.47
CA SER A 2 -17.45 -25.34 -7.81
C SER A 2 -16.28 -24.64 -8.51
N SER A 3 -16.58 -23.65 -9.34
CA SER A 3 -15.55 -22.75 -9.90
C SER A 3 -14.92 -22.00 -8.73
N THR A 4 -13.74 -22.41 -8.31
CA THR A 4 -12.98 -21.69 -7.31
C THR A 4 -12.60 -20.33 -7.92
N SER A 5 -13.31 -19.27 -7.53
CA SER A 5 -13.03 -17.92 -8.00
C SER A 5 -11.54 -17.56 -7.74
N GLN A 6 -10.87 -17.00 -8.75
CA GLN A 6 -9.48 -16.58 -8.65
C GLN A 6 -9.28 -15.65 -7.46
N LYS A 7 -8.28 -15.94 -6.61
CA LYS A 7 -7.92 -15.05 -5.50
C LYS A 7 -7.13 -13.86 -6.04
N LEU A 8 -7.46 -12.67 -5.54
CA LEU A 8 -6.81 -11.42 -5.91
C LEU A 8 -6.22 -10.74 -4.67
N LEU A 9 -5.05 -10.14 -4.85
CA LEU A 9 -4.45 -9.18 -3.93
C LEU A 9 -4.55 -7.81 -4.57
N LEU A 10 -4.84 -6.78 -3.78
CA LEU A 10 -4.83 -5.39 -4.21
C LEU A 10 -3.69 -4.66 -3.51
N ALA A 11 -2.79 -4.08 -4.27
CA ALA A 11 -1.73 -3.19 -3.79
C ALA A 11 -2.09 -1.74 -4.11
N LEU A 12 -2.03 -0.87 -3.10
CA LEU A 12 -2.32 0.56 -3.21
C LEU A 12 -1.10 1.35 -2.76
N ASP A 13 -0.68 2.33 -3.56
CA ASP A 13 0.43 3.22 -3.26
C ASP A 13 -0.06 4.68 -3.27
N TYR A 14 -0.14 5.28 -2.08
CA TYR A 14 -0.52 6.67 -1.86
C TYR A 14 0.73 7.54 -1.83
N GLY A 15 1.11 8.09 -2.96
CA GLY A 15 2.15 9.12 -3.05
C GLY A 15 1.58 10.54 -2.90
N GLY A 16 2.45 11.54 -2.77
CA GLY A 16 2.04 12.93 -2.56
C GLY A 16 1.31 13.60 -3.74
N THR A 17 1.49 13.11 -4.97
CA THR A 17 0.87 13.67 -6.17
C THR A 17 0.33 12.60 -7.12
N LYS A 18 0.62 11.37 -6.85
CA LYS A 18 0.35 10.23 -7.73
C LYS A 18 -0.02 9.01 -6.91
N HIS A 19 -1.14 8.41 -7.27
CA HIS A 19 -1.62 7.18 -6.65
C HIS A 19 -1.59 6.04 -7.66
N THR A 20 -1.14 4.87 -7.23
CA THR A 20 -1.09 3.68 -8.07
C THR A 20 -1.84 2.55 -7.38
N ALA A 21 -2.65 1.81 -8.16
CA ALA A 21 -3.25 0.56 -7.71
C ALA A 21 -2.85 -0.57 -8.65
N ALA A 22 -2.62 -1.76 -8.10
CA ALA A 22 -2.31 -2.95 -8.86
C ALA A 22 -3.05 -4.17 -8.30
N LEU A 23 -3.53 -5.03 -9.18
CA LEU A 23 -4.04 -6.35 -8.84
C LEU A 23 -2.97 -7.42 -9.13
N LEU A 24 -2.86 -8.36 -8.22
CA LEU A 24 -1.96 -9.50 -8.31
C LEU A 24 -2.70 -10.79 -7.98
N VAL A 25 -2.20 -11.89 -8.51
CA VAL A 25 -2.59 -13.23 -8.10
C VAL A 25 -1.60 -13.71 -7.03
N PRO A 26 -2.07 -14.26 -5.88
CA PRO A 26 -1.16 -14.76 -4.86
C PRO A 26 -0.14 -15.76 -5.42
N GLY A 27 1.13 -15.51 -5.13
CA GLY A 27 2.25 -16.34 -5.62
C GLY A 27 2.84 -15.89 -6.96
N GLU A 28 2.17 -15.01 -7.70
CA GLU A 28 2.69 -14.42 -8.94
C GLU A 28 3.44 -13.10 -8.65
N ARG A 29 4.39 -12.76 -9.52
CA ARG A 29 5.16 -11.52 -9.42
C ARG A 29 4.70 -10.47 -10.43
N ALA A 30 4.08 -10.92 -11.51
CA ALA A 30 3.53 -10.02 -12.52
C ALA A 30 2.21 -9.41 -12.03
N TRP A 31 2.00 -8.16 -12.32
CA TRP A 31 0.71 -7.51 -12.11
C TRP A 31 -0.32 -8.09 -13.08
N LEU A 32 -1.48 -8.48 -12.57
CA LEU A 32 -2.61 -8.86 -13.40
C LEU A 32 -3.17 -7.64 -14.13
N ALA A 33 -3.32 -6.54 -13.40
CA ALA A 33 -3.75 -5.24 -13.91
C ALA A 33 -3.23 -4.14 -12.99
N HIS A 34 -3.06 -2.94 -13.53
CA HIS A 34 -2.69 -1.77 -12.73
C HIS A 34 -3.25 -0.49 -13.36
N GLY A 35 -3.30 0.54 -12.56
CA GLY A 35 -3.69 1.86 -13.00
C GLY A 35 -3.08 2.94 -12.13
N ARG A 36 -3.20 4.18 -12.59
CA ARG A 36 -2.64 5.34 -11.91
C ARG A 36 -3.57 6.53 -12.05
N VAL A 37 -3.64 7.34 -11.00
CA VAL A 37 -4.34 8.61 -10.99
C VAL A 37 -3.43 9.68 -10.37
N PHE A 38 -3.59 10.92 -10.80
CA PHE A 38 -2.84 12.05 -10.28
C PHE A 38 -3.77 12.96 -9.48
N SER A 39 -3.27 13.43 -8.35
CA SER A 39 -3.97 14.46 -7.58
C SER A 39 -3.73 15.82 -8.21
N PRO A 40 -4.79 16.61 -8.45
CA PRO A 40 -4.64 18.00 -8.91
C PRO A 40 -4.00 18.85 -7.81
N PRO A 41 -3.44 20.02 -8.17
CA PRO A 41 -2.96 20.99 -7.20
C PRO A 41 -4.07 21.36 -6.20
N GLY A 42 -3.74 21.32 -4.89
CA GLY A 42 -4.69 21.63 -3.82
C GLY A 42 -5.63 20.47 -3.44
N ALA A 43 -5.42 19.28 -3.97
CA ALA A 43 -6.14 18.10 -3.51
C ALA A 43 -5.89 17.84 -2.01
N ASP A 44 -6.90 17.30 -1.35
CA ASP A 44 -6.88 16.89 0.06
C ASP A 44 -7.01 15.36 0.19
N ALA A 45 -6.96 14.88 1.43
CA ALA A 45 -7.11 13.46 1.74
C ALA A 45 -8.43 12.86 1.26
N ASN A 46 -9.52 13.65 1.21
CA ASN A 46 -10.82 13.15 0.73
C ASN A 46 -10.76 12.88 -0.78
N TYR A 47 -10.13 13.81 -1.53
CA TYR A 47 -9.90 13.60 -2.95
C TYR A 47 -9.06 12.35 -3.20
N ASP A 48 -7.92 12.22 -2.51
CA ASP A 48 -7.00 11.10 -2.68
C ASP A 48 -7.66 9.75 -2.37
N GLN A 49 -8.44 9.68 -1.29
CA GLN A 49 -9.19 8.47 -0.94
C GLN A 49 -10.25 8.14 -1.98
N ALA A 50 -11.03 9.12 -2.45
CA ALA A 50 -12.05 8.90 -3.47
C ALA A 50 -11.44 8.46 -4.81
N ALA A 51 -10.35 9.10 -5.24
CA ALA A 51 -9.63 8.77 -6.46
C ALA A 51 -9.06 7.34 -6.42
N MET A 52 -8.43 6.96 -5.29
CA MET A 52 -7.90 5.62 -5.10
C MET A 52 -9.01 4.55 -5.08
N LEU A 53 -10.11 4.82 -4.39
CA LEU A 53 -11.26 3.90 -4.37
C LEU A 53 -11.87 3.72 -5.76
N GLY A 54 -12.01 4.80 -6.53
CA GLY A 54 -12.48 4.74 -7.91
C GLY A 54 -11.56 3.88 -8.78
N LEU A 55 -10.24 4.08 -8.67
CA LEU A 55 -9.24 3.29 -9.37
C LEU A 55 -9.29 1.80 -8.99
N ALA A 56 -9.32 1.49 -7.70
CA ALA A 56 -9.39 0.13 -7.19
C ALA A 56 -10.66 -0.60 -7.65
N ARG A 57 -11.82 0.05 -7.55
CA ARG A 57 -13.09 -0.49 -8.01
C ARG A 57 -13.11 -0.73 -9.52
N GLY A 58 -12.54 0.18 -10.30
CA GLY A 58 -12.40 0.02 -11.74
C GLY A 58 -11.57 -1.21 -12.12
N LEU A 59 -10.44 -1.42 -11.45
CA LEU A 59 -9.61 -2.60 -11.66
C LEU A 59 -10.33 -3.90 -11.28
N LEU A 60 -11.02 -3.93 -10.14
CA LEU A 60 -11.76 -5.09 -9.66
C LEU A 60 -12.95 -5.44 -10.58
N ALA A 61 -13.65 -4.45 -11.11
CA ALA A 61 -14.77 -4.66 -12.02
C ALA A 61 -14.33 -5.29 -13.36
N GLN A 62 -13.12 -4.97 -13.83
CA GLN A 62 -12.56 -5.51 -15.07
C GLN A 62 -11.87 -6.86 -14.89
N ASN A 63 -11.57 -7.26 -13.67
CA ASN A 63 -10.83 -8.49 -13.35
C ASN A 63 -11.62 -9.31 -12.31
N PRO A 64 -12.57 -10.13 -12.74
CA PRO A 64 -13.41 -10.87 -11.81
C PRO A 64 -12.61 -11.86 -10.97
N GLY A 65 -12.83 -11.83 -9.66
CA GLY A 65 -12.12 -12.66 -8.70
C GLY A 65 -12.56 -12.35 -7.27
N ARG A 66 -12.00 -13.09 -6.31
CA ARG A 66 -12.24 -12.84 -4.88
C ARG A 66 -11.06 -12.07 -4.31
N LEU A 67 -11.27 -10.81 -3.95
CA LEU A 67 -10.28 -10.02 -3.21
C LEU A 67 -10.05 -10.66 -1.84
N VAL A 68 -8.80 -11.03 -1.54
CA VAL A 68 -8.45 -11.75 -0.30
C VAL A 68 -7.63 -10.91 0.67
N ALA A 69 -6.89 -9.91 0.18
CA ALA A 69 -6.18 -8.94 1.02
C ALA A 69 -5.83 -7.67 0.23
N ILE A 70 -5.58 -6.59 0.98
CA ILE A 70 -5.18 -5.29 0.48
C ILE A 70 -3.91 -4.88 1.22
N GLY A 71 -2.86 -4.53 0.48
CA GLY A 71 -1.63 -3.92 0.99
C GLY A 71 -1.56 -2.46 0.59
N VAL A 72 -1.21 -1.59 1.53
CA VAL A 72 -1.13 -0.14 1.30
C VAL A 72 0.25 0.37 1.66
N SER A 73 0.87 1.06 0.72
CA SER A 73 2.04 1.92 0.87
C SER A 73 1.58 3.36 1.01
N PHE A 74 2.03 4.06 2.05
CA PHE A 74 1.66 5.45 2.30
C PHE A 74 2.90 6.33 2.48
N GLY A 75 2.97 7.43 1.74
CA GLY A 75 4.07 8.38 1.77
C GLY A 75 4.00 9.33 2.98
N GLY A 76 4.13 8.80 4.17
CA GLY A 76 4.09 9.55 5.43
C GLY A 76 4.12 8.63 6.66
N PRO A 77 4.09 9.20 7.88
CA PRO A 77 4.06 8.43 9.12
C PRO A 77 2.76 7.61 9.27
N VAL A 78 2.92 6.33 9.61
CA VAL A 78 1.83 5.35 9.77
C VAL A 78 1.99 4.62 11.09
N ASP A 79 0.90 4.42 11.82
CA ASP A 79 0.79 3.40 12.85
C ASP A 79 0.30 2.10 12.18
N ALA A 80 1.24 1.26 11.79
CA ALA A 80 0.94 0.03 11.05
C ALA A 80 0.11 -0.98 11.88
N THR A 81 0.23 -0.96 13.21
CA THR A 81 -0.52 -1.86 14.10
C THR A 81 -2.00 -1.52 14.12
N ARG A 82 -2.33 -0.24 14.00
CA ARG A 82 -3.71 0.28 13.96
C ARG A 82 -4.23 0.51 12.55
N GLY A 83 -3.34 0.47 11.55
CA GLY A 83 -3.68 0.82 10.16
C GLY A 83 -4.07 2.29 10.01
N LEU A 84 -3.42 3.16 10.79
CA LEU A 84 -3.73 4.58 10.94
C LEU A 84 -2.66 5.42 10.27
N VAL A 85 -3.04 6.33 9.39
CA VAL A 85 -2.15 7.39 8.90
C VAL A 85 -2.09 8.50 9.95
N ARG A 86 -0.88 8.79 10.46
CA ARG A 86 -0.68 9.86 11.46
C ARG A 86 -0.85 11.24 10.85
N LEU A 87 -0.21 11.45 9.71
CA LEU A 87 -0.31 12.68 8.94
C LEU A 87 0.30 12.50 7.53
N SER A 88 0.09 13.49 6.66
CA SER A 88 0.87 13.67 5.44
C SER A 88 1.56 15.03 5.47
N HIS A 89 2.84 15.08 5.08
CA HIS A 89 3.59 16.34 4.98
C HIS A 89 3.23 17.16 3.72
N HIS A 90 2.55 16.54 2.76
CA HIS A 90 2.32 17.11 1.44
C HIS A 90 0.85 17.34 1.10
N VAL A 91 -0.06 16.61 1.77
CA VAL A 91 -1.49 16.62 1.47
C VAL A 91 -2.26 16.84 2.77
N PRO A 92 -3.08 17.89 2.91
CA PRO A 92 -3.85 18.16 4.12
C PRO A 92 -4.99 17.16 4.31
N GLY A 93 -5.42 16.99 5.55
CA GLY A 93 -6.59 16.20 5.92
C GLY A 93 -6.32 14.71 6.18
N TRP A 94 -5.05 14.30 6.20
CA TRP A 94 -4.66 12.92 6.52
C TRP A 94 -4.45 12.67 8.03
N GLU A 95 -4.56 13.69 8.87
CA GLU A 95 -4.29 13.61 10.30
C GLU A 95 -5.17 12.55 10.97
N GLU A 96 -4.54 11.60 11.68
CA GLU A 96 -5.19 10.49 12.42
C GLU A 96 -6.27 9.75 11.61
N THR A 97 -6.00 9.51 10.31
CA THR A 97 -6.96 8.86 9.41
C THR A 97 -6.91 7.33 9.55
N PRO A 98 -8.00 6.64 9.93
CA PRO A 98 -8.07 5.18 10.04
C PRO A 98 -8.22 4.51 8.66
N LEU A 99 -7.15 4.59 7.85
CA LEU A 99 -7.17 4.20 6.44
C LEU A 99 -7.50 2.72 6.24
N ALA A 100 -6.95 1.84 7.08
CA ALA A 100 -7.23 0.40 6.97
C ALA A 100 -8.70 0.08 7.22
N GLU A 101 -9.33 0.73 8.20
CA GLU A 101 -10.75 0.54 8.52
C GLU A 101 -11.64 1.01 7.36
N ARG A 102 -11.37 2.22 6.85
CA ARG A 102 -12.10 2.80 5.72
C ARG A 102 -12.02 1.91 4.47
N LEU A 103 -10.82 1.49 4.08
CA LEU A 103 -10.64 0.62 2.92
C LEU A 103 -11.28 -0.75 3.12
N ARG A 104 -11.22 -1.32 4.33
CA ARG A 104 -11.89 -2.58 4.65
C ARG A 104 -13.42 -2.46 4.53
N ALA A 105 -14.00 -1.37 5.00
CA ALA A 105 -15.44 -1.12 4.89
C ALA A 105 -15.88 -0.99 3.42
N GLU A 106 -15.08 -0.33 2.58
CA GLU A 106 -15.39 -0.05 1.18
C GLU A 106 -15.14 -1.23 0.22
N LEU A 107 -14.14 -2.07 0.52
CA LEU A 107 -13.67 -3.12 -0.40
C LEU A 107 -13.86 -4.55 0.14
N GLY A 108 -14.25 -4.72 1.40
CA GLY A 108 -14.66 -6.00 1.98
C GLY A 108 -13.53 -7.02 2.20
N ALA A 109 -12.26 -6.58 2.27
CA ALA A 109 -11.11 -7.45 2.48
C ALA A 109 -10.18 -6.94 3.59
N PRO A 110 -9.39 -7.80 4.26
CA PRO A 110 -8.37 -7.39 5.21
C PRO A 110 -7.38 -6.41 4.60
N VAL A 111 -6.99 -5.39 5.37
CA VAL A 111 -6.08 -4.32 4.93
C VAL A 111 -4.88 -4.24 5.87
N ALA A 112 -3.68 -4.16 5.30
CA ALA A 112 -2.46 -3.77 5.99
C ALA A 112 -1.95 -2.45 5.39
N VAL A 113 -1.58 -1.50 6.25
CA VAL A 113 -1.05 -0.18 5.85
C VAL A 113 0.31 -0.01 6.50
N ASP A 114 1.31 0.44 5.74
CA ASP A 114 2.61 0.81 6.30
C ASP A 114 3.22 1.99 5.53
N ASN A 115 4.27 2.58 6.10
CA ASN A 115 5.03 3.62 5.44
C ASN A 115 5.71 3.11 4.15
N ASP A 116 5.83 3.96 3.16
CA ASP A 116 6.36 3.63 1.83
C ASP A 116 7.78 3.05 1.86
N ALA A 117 8.68 3.58 2.70
CA ALA A 117 10.04 3.06 2.85
C ALA A 117 10.05 1.67 3.52
N ASN A 118 9.16 1.43 4.48
CA ASN A 118 8.98 0.11 5.10
C ASN A 118 8.46 -0.91 4.08
N VAL A 119 7.44 -0.54 3.31
CA VAL A 119 6.88 -1.41 2.26
C VAL A 119 7.94 -1.73 1.20
N ALA A 120 8.74 -0.72 0.78
CA ALA A 120 9.85 -0.91 -0.15
C ALA A 120 10.92 -1.84 0.44
N ALA A 121 11.31 -1.65 1.71
CA ALA A 121 12.26 -2.53 2.40
C ALA A 121 11.80 -3.98 2.42
N LEU A 122 10.53 -4.22 2.75
CA LEU A 122 9.95 -5.55 2.76
C LEU A 122 9.87 -6.15 1.36
N GLY A 123 9.57 -5.34 0.35
CA GLY A 123 9.57 -5.73 -1.05
C GLY A 123 10.96 -6.16 -1.52
N GLU A 124 11.99 -5.38 -1.24
CA GLU A 124 13.39 -5.69 -1.57
C GLU A 124 13.89 -6.93 -0.82
N TRP A 125 13.52 -7.09 0.45
CA TRP A 125 13.87 -8.28 1.20
C TRP A 125 13.21 -9.54 0.64
N THR A 126 11.94 -9.45 0.24
CA THR A 126 11.16 -10.59 -0.24
C THR A 126 11.50 -10.97 -1.69
N PHE A 127 11.60 -9.98 -2.59
CA PHE A 127 11.63 -10.19 -4.02
C PHE A 127 12.87 -9.62 -4.71
N GLY A 128 13.57 -8.69 -4.08
CA GLY A 128 14.66 -7.90 -4.63
C GLY A 128 16.04 -8.29 -4.10
N ALA A 129 16.88 -7.27 -3.89
CA ALA A 129 18.29 -7.39 -3.53
C ALA A 129 18.53 -8.01 -2.13
N GLY A 130 17.54 -7.94 -1.23
CA GLY A 130 17.62 -8.50 0.12
C GLY A 130 17.25 -9.98 0.24
N ARG A 131 16.98 -10.67 -0.86
CA ARG A 131 16.59 -12.10 -0.83
C ARG A 131 17.68 -12.96 -0.21
N GLY A 132 17.30 -13.76 0.80
CA GLY A 132 18.21 -14.66 1.51
C GLY A 132 19.04 -13.99 2.60
N CYS A 133 18.94 -12.67 2.78
CA CYS A 133 19.60 -11.98 3.87
C CYS A 133 18.82 -12.15 5.18
N ALA A 134 19.53 -12.25 6.32
CA ALA A 134 18.89 -12.26 7.63
C ALA A 134 18.34 -10.89 8.02
N SER A 135 18.94 -9.80 7.49
CA SER A 135 18.52 -8.42 7.70
C SER A 135 18.76 -7.58 6.46
N LEU A 136 17.97 -6.52 6.30
CA LEU A 136 18.11 -5.52 5.22
C LEU A 136 17.80 -4.15 5.79
N LEU A 137 18.69 -3.21 5.58
CA LEU A 137 18.42 -1.78 5.73
C LEU A 137 18.20 -1.18 4.33
N TYR A 138 16.98 -0.72 4.09
CA TYR A 138 16.63 0.03 2.88
C TYR A 138 16.71 1.53 3.18
N VAL A 139 17.35 2.29 2.31
CA VAL A 139 17.42 3.75 2.40
C VAL A 139 16.97 4.33 1.07
N THR A 140 16.03 5.26 1.12
CA THR A 140 15.61 6.06 -0.04
C THR A 140 16.03 7.51 0.15
N VAL A 141 16.56 8.11 -0.92
CA VAL A 141 16.95 9.53 -0.98
C VAL A 141 16.23 10.13 -2.19
N SER A 142 15.30 11.06 -1.93
CA SER A 142 14.52 11.75 -2.96
C SER A 142 14.26 13.18 -2.49
N THR A 143 13.01 13.66 -2.46
CA THR A 143 12.64 14.95 -1.83
C THR A 143 13.00 14.95 -0.35
N GLY A 144 12.93 13.79 0.31
CA GLY A 144 13.36 13.54 1.68
C GLY A 144 14.28 12.32 1.76
N ILE A 145 14.66 11.96 2.97
CA ILE A 145 15.39 10.72 3.28
C ILE A 145 14.43 9.85 4.09
N GLY A 146 14.23 8.62 3.65
CA GLY A 146 13.45 7.61 4.35
C GLY A 146 14.20 6.30 4.46
N GLY A 147 13.75 5.41 5.31
CA GLY A 147 14.34 4.09 5.45
C GLY A 147 13.39 3.09 6.09
N GLY A 148 13.64 1.81 5.81
CA GLY A 148 12.95 0.69 6.45
C GLY A 148 13.98 -0.39 6.81
N TRP A 149 13.83 -0.98 7.98
CA TRP A 149 14.70 -2.04 8.44
C TRP A 149 13.92 -3.34 8.57
N VAL A 150 14.41 -4.39 7.89
CA VAL A 150 13.85 -5.74 7.97
C VAL A 150 14.79 -6.62 8.77
N LEU A 151 14.28 -7.25 9.81
CA LEU A 151 15.00 -8.24 10.63
C LEU A 151 14.20 -9.55 10.66
N GLY A 152 14.82 -10.65 10.24
CA GLY A 152 14.17 -11.96 10.23
C GLY A 152 12.83 -11.97 9.46
N GLY A 153 12.72 -11.20 8.40
CA GLY A 153 11.52 -11.12 7.56
C GLY A 153 10.39 -10.22 8.08
N ARG A 154 10.67 -9.39 9.08
CA ARG A 154 9.70 -8.45 9.67
C ARG A 154 10.26 -7.04 9.66
N ILE A 155 9.40 -6.06 9.43
CA ILE A 155 9.75 -4.66 9.61
C ILE A 155 10.08 -4.43 11.08
N TRP A 156 11.20 -3.77 11.32
CA TRP A 156 11.60 -3.28 12.63
C TRP A 156 11.12 -1.83 12.78
N SER A 157 10.08 -1.64 13.57
CA SER A 157 9.44 -0.32 13.75
C SER A 157 10.15 0.57 14.77
N GLY A 158 11.19 0.06 15.44
CA GLY A 158 11.87 0.80 16.52
C GLY A 158 11.12 0.65 17.87
N ALA A 159 11.57 1.45 18.85
CA ALA A 159 10.85 1.67 20.11
C ALA A 159 10.14 3.02 19.99
N ASP A 160 8.84 3.03 20.15
CA ASP A 160 8.03 4.26 20.25
C ASP A 160 8.19 4.93 21.61
#